data_9999b0fa1dc5e7e7e10046cc86147a02
#
_entry.id   9999b0fa1dc5e7e7e10046cc86147a02
#
_cell.length_a   1.000
_cell.length_b   1.000
_cell.length_c   1.000
_cell.angle_alpha   90.00
_cell.angle_beta   90.00
_cell.angle_gamma   90.00
#
_symmetry.space_group_name_H-M   'P 1'
#
loop_
_entity.id
_entity.type
_entity.pdbx_description
1 polymer ?
#
loop_
_entity_poly.entity_id
_entity_poly.type
_entity_poly.pdbx_seq_one_letter_code
_entity_poly.pdbx_strand_id
1 'polypeptide(L)'
;HPDNVAPALFGGLTIAWEDEGGAHHKKLFVHRGVSPLELVPSFKMSTALARSLQPESVPHDDAVFNVSRSALLIAALTQSPELLLAATEDRLHQDYRAEAMPETDELIRTMRANGHAAVVSGAGPSVLVLASDPAERLDAVKLAAEKYPQWQALLLAVDFKGATVVTHHK
;
A
#
# COMPACT_ATOMS: atom_id res chain seq x y z
N HIS A 1 -4.42 -15.92 -4.78
CA HIS A 1 -4.51 -15.41 -3.41
C HIS A 1 -5.70 -14.47 -3.25
N PRO A 2 -6.45 -14.54 -2.14
CA PRO A 2 -7.65 -13.73 -1.93
C PRO A 2 -7.36 -12.27 -1.58
N ASP A 3 -6.12 -11.90 -1.31
CA ASP A 3 -5.69 -10.58 -0.82
C ASP A 3 -5.96 -9.42 -1.76
N ASN A 4 -5.98 -9.66 -3.09
CA ASN A 4 -6.38 -8.64 -4.08
C ASN A 4 -7.87 -8.71 -4.42
N VAL A 5 -8.47 -9.90 -4.38
CA VAL A 5 -9.87 -10.11 -4.76
C VAL A 5 -10.82 -9.62 -3.66
N ALA A 6 -10.49 -9.89 -2.40
CA ALA A 6 -11.33 -9.52 -1.26
C ALA A 6 -11.59 -8.00 -1.16
N PRO A 7 -10.58 -7.11 -1.22
CA PRO A 7 -10.84 -5.67 -1.17
C PRO A 7 -11.62 -5.16 -2.39
N ALA A 8 -11.40 -5.73 -3.57
CA ALA A 8 -12.15 -5.36 -4.78
C ALA A 8 -13.63 -5.72 -4.67
N LEU A 9 -13.94 -6.87 -4.07
CA LEU A 9 -15.32 -7.34 -3.90
C LEU A 9 -16.04 -6.66 -2.74
N PHE A 10 -15.37 -6.49 -1.61
CA PHE A 10 -16.01 -6.10 -0.35
C PHE A 10 -15.74 -4.65 0.07
N GLY A 11 -14.71 -4.02 -0.49
CA GLY A 11 -14.29 -2.66 -0.11
C GLY A 11 -13.70 -2.58 1.30
N GLY A 12 -13.30 -1.40 1.71
CA GLY A 12 -12.69 -1.13 3.00
C GLY A 12 -11.30 -1.73 3.15
N LEU A 13 -10.88 -1.99 4.39
CA LEU A 13 -9.70 -2.75 4.72
C LEU A 13 -10.08 -4.23 4.85
N THR A 14 -9.42 -5.09 4.10
CA THR A 14 -9.68 -6.53 4.18
C THR A 14 -8.45 -7.29 4.68
N ILE A 15 -8.67 -8.19 5.62
CA ILE A 15 -7.73 -9.25 5.97
C ILE A 15 -8.21 -10.51 5.28
N ALA A 16 -7.36 -11.11 4.44
CA ALA A 16 -7.72 -12.30 3.68
C ALA A 16 -6.76 -13.44 4.00
N TRP A 17 -7.28 -14.65 4.09
CA TRP A 17 -6.50 -15.85 4.33
C TRP A 17 -7.15 -17.07 3.67
N GLU A 18 -6.41 -18.15 3.61
CA GLU A 18 -6.87 -19.44 3.09
C GLU A 18 -6.61 -20.55 4.10
N ASP A 19 -7.54 -21.50 4.16
CA ASP A 19 -7.40 -22.75 4.89
C ASP A 19 -8.02 -23.91 4.09
N GLU A 20 -8.17 -25.08 4.69
CA GLU A 20 -8.78 -26.27 4.04
C GLU A 20 -10.24 -26.01 3.60
N GLY A 21 -10.94 -25.07 4.22
CA GLY A 21 -12.30 -24.66 3.87
C GLY A 21 -12.37 -23.67 2.71
N GLY A 22 -11.24 -23.14 2.24
CA GLY A 22 -11.13 -22.19 1.14
C GLY A 22 -10.68 -20.81 1.56
N ALA A 23 -11.04 -19.81 0.76
CA ALA A 23 -10.67 -18.43 0.98
C ALA A 23 -11.62 -17.72 1.95
N HIS A 24 -11.05 -17.00 2.88
CA HIS A 24 -11.76 -16.23 3.91
C HIS A 24 -11.35 -14.77 3.89
N HIS A 25 -12.20 -13.91 4.43
CA HIS A 25 -11.88 -12.50 4.62
C HIS A 25 -12.54 -11.92 5.87
N LYS A 26 -11.94 -10.86 6.37
CA LYS A 26 -12.51 -9.98 7.39
C LYS A 26 -12.43 -8.54 6.90
N LYS A 27 -13.57 -7.88 6.84
CA LYS A 27 -13.64 -6.45 6.51
C LYS A 27 -13.56 -5.61 7.78
N LEU A 28 -12.73 -4.57 7.73
CA LEU A 28 -12.57 -3.57 8.78
C LEU A 28 -12.82 -2.18 8.19
N PHE A 29 -13.25 -1.25 9.05
CA PHE A 29 -13.39 0.15 8.66
C PHE A 29 -12.09 0.90 8.86
N VAL A 30 -11.67 1.63 7.84
CA VAL A 30 -10.49 2.49 7.90
C VAL A 30 -10.86 3.78 8.65
N HIS A 31 -9.96 4.23 9.52
CA HIS A 31 -10.11 5.51 10.20
C HIS A 31 -10.28 6.63 9.16
N ARG A 32 -11.24 7.52 9.37
CA ARG A 32 -11.60 8.59 8.41
C ARG A 32 -10.49 9.59 8.12
N GLY A 33 -9.48 9.69 8.98
CA GLY A 33 -8.31 10.53 8.77
C GLY A 33 -7.36 9.99 7.71
N VAL A 34 -7.34 8.67 7.49
CA VAL A 34 -6.46 8.05 6.49
C VAL A 34 -6.78 8.59 5.10
N SER A 35 -5.81 9.25 4.50
CA SER A 35 -5.94 9.98 3.24
C SER A 35 -4.95 9.44 2.21
N PRO A 36 -5.36 8.49 1.36
CA PRO A 36 -4.48 7.84 0.40
C PRO A 36 -4.09 8.78 -0.76
N LEU A 37 -2.82 8.70 -1.16
CA LEU A 37 -2.29 9.34 -2.36
C LEU A 37 -1.59 8.26 -3.19
N GLU A 38 -1.97 8.13 -4.45
CA GLU A 38 -1.27 7.28 -5.41
C GLU A 38 -0.39 8.14 -6.31
N LEU A 39 0.88 7.79 -6.40
CA LEU A 39 1.84 8.40 -7.32
C LEU A 39 2.14 7.41 -8.44
N VAL A 40 1.77 7.79 -9.66
CA VAL A 40 1.78 6.91 -10.84
C VAL A 40 2.87 7.34 -11.79
N PRO A 41 3.87 6.49 -12.09
CA PRO A 41 4.90 6.80 -13.08
C PRO A 41 4.42 6.58 -14.51
N SER A 42 5.17 7.07 -15.48
CA SER A 42 4.89 6.85 -16.91
C SER A 42 5.36 5.50 -17.43
N PHE A 43 6.24 4.81 -16.69
CA PHE A 43 6.75 3.48 -17.08
C PHE A 43 5.92 2.36 -16.42
N LYS A 44 6.01 1.17 -17.03
CA LYS A 44 5.37 -0.05 -16.54
C LYS A 44 6.43 -1.07 -16.13
N MET A 45 6.08 -1.92 -15.18
CA MET A 45 6.92 -3.03 -14.74
C MET A 45 6.12 -4.34 -14.78
N SER A 46 6.80 -5.43 -15.10
CA SER A 46 6.21 -6.76 -15.09
C SER A 46 6.03 -7.26 -13.65
N THR A 47 4.82 -7.70 -13.31
CA THR A 47 4.53 -8.38 -12.04
C THR A 47 5.36 -9.66 -11.88
N ALA A 48 5.63 -10.36 -12.98
CA ALA A 48 6.49 -11.55 -12.97
C ALA A 48 7.93 -11.21 -12.58
N LEU A 49 8.47 -10.11 -13.09
CA LEU A 49 9.79 -9.63 -12.70
C LEU A 49 9.84 -9.29 -11.20
N ALA A 50 8.84 -8.56 -10.69
CA ALA A 50 8.77 -8.22 -9.27
C ALA A 50 8.77 -9.46 -8.37
N ARG A 51 8.04 -10.50 -8.76
CA ARG A 51 8.00 -11.78 -8.03
C ARG A 51 9.32 -12.54 -8.07
N SER A 52 10.03 -12.50 -9.21
CA SER A 52 11.32 -13.21 -9.37
C SER A 52 12.43 -12.68 -8.47
N LEU A 53 12.30 -11.46 -7.97
CA LEU A 53 13.27 -10.82 -7.07
C LEU A 53 13.03 -11.16 -5.59
N GLN A 54 11.96 -11.88 -5.26
CA GLN A 54 11.72 -12.28 -3.87
C GLN A 54 12.68 -13.42 -3.48
N PRO A 55 13.35 -13.33 -2.33
CA PRO A 55 14.24 -14.37 -1.87
C PRO A 55 13.45 -15.62 -1.41
N GLU A 56 14.05 -16.79 -1.52
CA GLU A 56 13.46 -18.06 -1.02
C GLU A 56 13.43 -18.10 0.52
N SER A 57 14.34 -17.39 1.17
CA SER A 57 14.40 -17.29 2.63
C SER A 57 14.86 -15.90 3.05
N VAL A 58 14.48 -15.50 4.25
CA VAL A 58 14.85 -14.23 4.87
C VAL A 58 15.42 -14.47 6.26
N PRO A 59 16.23 -13.54 6.80
CA PRO A 59 16.67 -13.61 8.18
C PRO A 59 15.47 -13.67 9.15
N HIS A 60 15.58 -14.50 10.18
CA HIS A 60 14.51 -14.65 11.17
C HIS A 60 14.10 -13.31 11.81
N ASP A 61 15.08 -12.46 12.13
CA ASP A 61 14.82 -11.15 12.72
C ASP A 61 14.01 -10.23 11.79
N ASP A 62 14.21 -10.32 10.49
CA ASP A 62 13.41 -9.57 9.51
C ASP A 62 11.98 -10.08 9.44
N ALA A 63 11.77 -11.40 9.55
CA ALA A 63 10.45 -11.98 9.63
C ALA A 63 9.71 -11.52 10.90
N VAL A 64 10.38 -11.55 12.07
CA VAL A 64 9.82 -11.05 13.34
C VAL A 64 9.47 -9.57 13.25
N PHE A 65 10.35 -8.76 12.65
CA PHE A 65 10.11 -7.34 12.41
C PHE A 65 8.81 -7.13 11.61
N ASN A 66 8.65 -7.81 10.48
CA ASN A 66 7.48 -7.66 9.63
C ASN A 66 6.18 -8.15 10.30
N VAL A 67 6.21 -9.20 11.09
CA VAL A 67 5.05 -9.65 11.87
C VAL A 67 4.56 -8.54 12.80
N SER A 68 5.49 -7.85 13.50
CA SER A 68 5.13 -6.73 14.36
C SER A 68 4.52 -5.55 13.58
N ARG A 69 5.07 -5.25 12.39
CA ARG A 69 4.56 -4.18 11.53
C ARG A 69 3.19 -4.51 10.93
N SER A 70 2.93 -5.76 10.58
CA SER A 70 1.61 -6.22 10.09
C SER A 70 0.53 -6.02 11.15
N ALA A 71 0.80 -6.36 12.40
CA ALA A 71 -0.12 -6.10 13.51
C ALA A 71 -0.33 -4.60 13.76
N LEU A 72 0.77 -3.83 13.76
CA LEU A 72 0.73 -2.38 13.95
C LEU A 72 -0.05 -1.68 12.83
N LEU A 73 0.04 -2.17 11.60
CA LEU A 73 -0.66 -1.60 10.44
C LEU A 73 -2.18 -1.66 10.61
N ILE A 74 -2.71 -2.73 11.16
CA ILE A 74 -4.16 -2.83 11.44
C ILE A 74 -4.59 -1.78 12.45
N ALA A 75 -3.83 -1.58 13.54
CA ALA A 75 -4.11 -0.53 14.52
C ALA A 75 -3.97 0.88 13.91
N ALA A 76 -2.94 1.10 13.10
CA ALA A 76 -2.70 2.38 12.44
C ALA A 76 -3.84 2.75 11.47
N LEU A 77 -4.28 1.82 10.63
CA LEU A 77 -5.33 2.06 9.66
C LEU A 77 -6.73 2.20 10.27
N THR A 78 -6.99 1.60 11.43
CA THR A 78 -8.34 1.57 12.02
C THR A 78 -8.52 2.56 13.17
N GLN A 79 -7.46 2.88 13.92
CA GLN A 79 -7.56 3.63 15.17
C GLN A 79 -6.53 4.75 15.31
N SER A 80 -5.30 4.57 14.82
CA SER A 80 -4.13 5.40 15.15
C SER A 80 -3.31 5.76 13.92
N PRO A 81 -3.84 6.62 13.01
CA PRO A 81 -3.15 6.97 11.76
C PRO A 81 -1.77 7.59 11.95
N GLU A 82 -1.48 8.19 13.09
CA GLU A 82 -0.16 8.73 13.46
C GLU A 82 0.95 7.66 13.48
N LEU A 83 0.58 6.37 13.53
CA LEU A 83 1.52 5.25 13.53
C LEU A 83 1.84 4.72 12.12
N LEU A 84 1.22 5.26 11.07
CA LEU A 84 1.35 4.75 9.69
C LEU A 84 2.78 4.72 9.20
N LEU A 85 3.61 5.71 9.54
CA LEU A 85 5.01 5.73 9.11
C LEU A 85 5.79 4.50 9.63
N ALA A 86 5.64 4.17 10.91
CA ALA A 86 6.26 3.00 11.50
C ALA A 86 5.60 1.69 11.05
N ALA A 87 4.27 1.69 10.94
CA ALA A 87 3.48 0.51 10.58
C ALA A 87 3.72 0.02 9.14
N THR A 88 4.16 0.91 8.26
CA THR A 88 4.44 0.63 6.85
C THR A 88 5.91 0.32 6.56
N GLU A 89 6.74 0.15 7.58
CA GLU A 89 8.10 -0.35 7.39
C GLU A 89 8.07 -1.81 6.96
N ASP A 90 8.98 -2.18 6.04
CA ASP A 90 9.04 -3.52 5.45
C ASP A 90 10.48 -4.00 5.32
N ARG A 91 10.70 -5.27 5.62
CA ARG A 91 11.98 -5.97 5.45
C ARG A 91 11.86 -7.26 4.64
N LEU A 92 10.68 -7.53 4.09
CA LEU A 92 10.42 -8.78 3.36
C LEU A 92 10.26 -8.59 1.84
N HIS A 93 9.88 -7.40 1.37
CA HIS A 93 9.44 -7.22 -0.01
C HIS A 93 10.11 -6.07 -0.75
N GLN A 94 10.04 -4.85 -0.25
CA GLN A 94 10.35 -3.64 -1.02
C GLN A 94 11.81 -3.53 -1.40
N ASP A 95 12.72 -3.75 -0.46
CA ASP A 95 14.16 -3.66 -0.73
C ASP A 95 14.64 -4.71 -1.74
N TYR A 96 14.06 -5.90 -1.73
CA TYR A 96 14.38 -6.94 -2.72
C TYR A 96 13.89 -6.60 -4.13
N ARG A 97 12.85 -5.76 -4.25
CA ARG A 97 12.30 -5.30 -5.53
C ARG A 97 12.92 -4.00 -6.03
N ALA A 98 13.64 -3.28 -5.19
CA ALA A 98 14.17 -1.95 -5.47
C ALA A 98 15.03 -1.90 -6.74
N GLU A 99 15.83 -2.94 -6.99
CA GLU A 99 16.69 -3.05 -8.16
C GLU A 99 15.89 -3.04 -9.49
N ALA A 100 14.69 -3.60 -9.50
CA ALA A 100 13.83 -3.62 -10.69
C ALA A 100 13.07 -2.30 -10.91
N MET A 101 12.99 -1.44 -9.91
CA MET A 101 12.28 -0.17 -9.97
C MET A 101 13.01 0.94 -9.17
N PRO A 102 14.22 1.33 -9.62
CA PRO A 102 15.07 2.26 -8.87
C PRO A 102 14.44 3.63 -8.68
N GLU A 103 13.68 4.13 -9.65
CA GLU A 103 12.96 5.42 -9.52
C GLU A 103 11.86 5.36 -8.46
N THR A 104 11.15 4.24 -8.37
CA THR A 104 10.16 3.97 -7.33
C THR A 104 10.81 3.92 -5.95
N ASP A 105 11.92 3.23 -5.80
CA ASP A 105 12.68 3.14 -4.55
C ASP A 105 13.18 4.53 -4.11
N GLU A 106 13.72 5.32 -5.02
CA GLU A 106 14.17 6.68 -4.72
C GLU A 106 13.02 7.56 -4.22
N LEU A 107 11.86 7.52 -4.90
CA LEU A 107 10.67 8.27 -4.48
C LEU A 107 10.20 7.87 -3.09
N ILE A 108 10.12 6.57 -2.81
CA ILE A 108 9.74 6.04 -1.49
C ILE A 108 10.71 6.53 -0.42
N ARG A 109 12.01 6.42 -0.63
CA ARG A 109 13.04 6.87 0.32
C ARG A 109 12.93 8.36 0.60
N THR A 110 12.72 9.17 -0.42
CA THR A 110 12.55 10.62 -0.28
C THR A 110 11.29 10.96 0.50
N MET A 111 10.16 10.34 0.19
CA MET A 111 8.90 10.53 0.90
C MET A 111 9.03 10.13 2.38
N ARG A 112 9.59 8.97 2.67
CA ARG A 112 9.78 8.49 4.04
C ARG A 112 10.74 9.35 4.84
N ALA A 113 11.82 9.86 4.23
CA ALA A 113 12.76 10.80 4.87
C ALA A 113 12.08 12.13 5.26
N ASN A 114 10.98 12.48 4.61
CA ASN A 114 10.15 13.64 4.92
C ASN A 114 8.92 13.32 5.80
N GLY A 115 8.87 12.11 6.38
CA GLY A 115 7.83 11.71 7.32
C GLY A 115 6.55 11.12 6.70
N HIS A 116 6.53 10.87 5.39
CA HIS A 116 5.37 10.31 4.72
C HIS A 116 5.43 8.78 4.64
N ALA A 117 4.34 8.11 4.99
CA ALA A 117 4.22 6.66 4.95
C ALA A 117 4.04 6.15 3.51
N ALA A 118 5.13 6.20 2.74
CA ALA A 118 5.17 5.76 1.34
C ALA A 118 5.60 4.29 1.23
N VAL A 119 4.89 3.55 0.39
CA VAL A 119 5.14 2.13 0.10
C VAL A 119 4.93 1.85 -1.38
N VAL A 120 5.44 0.74 -1.87
CA VAL A 120 5.09 0.25 -3.21
C VAL A 120 3.60 -0.09 -3.24
N SER A 121 2.88 0.39 -4.23
CA SER A 121 1.47 0.05 -4.45
C SER A 121 1.38 -1.30 -5.15
N GLY A 122 0.90 -2.32 -4.43
CA GLY A 122 0.84 -3.69 -4.96
C GLY A 122 2.21 -4.21 -5.38
N ALA A 123 2.33 -4.64 -6.64
CA ALA A 123 3.60 -5.08 -7.23
C ALA A 123 4.49 -3.92 -7.70
N GLY A 124 3.99 -2.70 -7.71
CA GLY A 124 4.61 -1.52 -8.30
C GLY A 124 4.30 -1.37 -9.79
N PRO A 125 4.87 -0.39 -10.47
CA PRO A 125 5.86 0.58 -9.97
C PRO A 125 5.26 1.80 -9.25
N SER A 126 3.94 1.91 -9.15
CA SER A 126 3.28 3.01 -8.45
C SER A 126 3.60 3.01 -6.95
N VAL A 127 3.51 4.18 -6.35
CA VAL A 127 3.75 4.42 -4.92
C VAL A 127 2.45 4.85 -4.25
N LEU A 128 2.10 4.17 -3.16
CA LEU A 128 1.00 4.56 -2.29
C LEU A 128 1.56 5.30 -1.07
N VAL A 129 1.04 6.50 -0.82
CA VAL A 129 1.29 7.25 0.41
C VAL A 129 0.03 7.21 1.26
N LEU A 130 0.16 6.72 2.48
CA LEU A 130 -0.92 6.67 3.46
C LEU A 130 -0.73 7.84 4.43
N ALA A 131 -1.36 8.97 4.14
CA ALA A 131 -1.32 10.13 5.01
C ALA A 131 -2.31 9.97 6.19
N SER A 132 -1.97 10.52 7.35
CA SER A 132 -2.80 10.47 8.55
C SER A 132 -3.98 11.45 8.51
N ASP A 133 -3.89 12.47 7.68
CA ASP A 133 -4.92 13.48 7.43
C ASP A 133 -4.75 14.14 6.04
N PRO A 134 -5.76 14.92 5.58
CA PRO A 134 -5.68 15.58 4.26
C PRO A 134 -4.58 16.65 4.13
N ALA A 135 -4.15 17.29 5.22
CA ALA A 135 -3.08 18.30 5.20
C ALA A 135 -1.72 17.64 4.96
N GLU A 136 -1.45 16.53 5.66
CA GLU A 136 -0.25 15.72 5.42
C GLU A 136 -0.21 15.20 3.98
N ARG A 137 -1.34 14.75 3.44
CA ARG A 137 -1.45 14.34 2.03
C ARG A 137 -1.07 15.46 1.06
N LEU A 138 -1.52 16.69 1.32
CA LEU A 138 -1.14 17.85 0.49
C LEU A 138 0.36 18.15 0.54
N ASP A 139 1.00 17.98 1.69
CA ASP A 139 2.44 18.14 1.81
C ASP A 139 3.19 17.10 0.97
N ALA A 140 2.72 15.86 0.95
CA ALA A 140 3.26 14.81 0.09
C ALA A 140 3.07 15.13 -1.41
N VAL A 141 1.90 15.65 -1.80
CA VAL A 141 1.62 16.09 -3.18
C VAL A 141 2.59 17.20 -3.60
N LYS A 142 2.82 18.20 -2.76
CA LYS A 142 3.75 19.31 -3.03
C LYS A 142 5.18 18.82 -3.20
N LEU A 143 5.62 17.91 -2.31
CA LEU A 143 6.95 17.31 -2.39
C LEU A 143 7.13 16.54 -3.71
N ALA A 144 6.14 15.73 -4.10
CA ALA A 144 6.16 15.01 -5.36
C ALA A 144 6.19 15.95 -6.57
N ALA A 145 5.36 16.99 -6.58
CA ALA A 145 5.32 17.96 -7.67
C ALA A 145 6.64 18.73 -7.84
N GLU A 146 7.33 19.02 -6.75
CA GLU A 146 8.60 19.73 -6.75
C GLU A 146 9.76 18.86 -7.24
N LYS A 147 9.88 17.62 -6.73
CA LYS A 147 11.04 16.75 -6.98
C LYS A 147 10.81 15.71 -8.07
N TYR A 148 9.56 15.31 -8.29
CA TYR A 148 9.16 14.22 -9.19
C TYR A 148 7.98 14.62 -10.08
N PRO A 149 8.10 15.74 -10.85
CA PRO A 149 6.97 16.31 -11.61
C PRO A 149 6.43 15.39 -12.70
N GLN A 150 7.20 14.37 -13.13
CA GLN A 150 6.78 13.37 -14.11
C GLN A 150 5.85 12.29 -13.54
N TRP A 151 5.69 12.23 -12.20
CA TRP A 151 4.77 11.31 -11.56
C TRP A 151 3.39 11.96 -11.43
N GLN A 152 2.36 11.25 -11.85
CA GLN A 152 0.98 11.70 -11.69
C GLN A 152 0.51 11.47 -10.26
N ALA A 153 0.00 12.49 -9.59
CA ALA A 153 -0.58 12.40 -8.25
C ALA A 153 -2.10 12.22 -8.35
N LEU A 154 -2.61 11.16 -7.73
CA LEU A 154 -4.04 10.86 -7.61
C LEU A 154 -4.44 10.90 -6.14
N LEU A 155 -5.29 11.86 -5.77
CA LEU A 155 -5.88 11.92 -4.45
C LEU A 155 -7.05 10.95 -4.38
N LEU A 156 -6.90 9.90 -3.60
CA LEU A 156 -7.87 8.80 -3.53
C LEU A 156 -8.69 8.85 -2.24
N ALA A 157 -9.77 8.12 -2.24
CA ALA A 157 -10.58 7.81 -1.07
C ALA A 157 -10.71 6.29 -0.93
N VAL A 158 -10.86 5.82 0.31
CA VAL A 158 -11.13 4.40 0.55
C VAL A 158 -12.53 4.06 0.04
N ASP A 159 -12.64 3.08 -0.83
CA ASP A 159 -13.93 2.55 -1.27
C ASP A 159 -14.47 1.58 -0.21
N PHE A 160 -15.57 1.94 0.42
CA PHE A 160 -16.22 1.12 1.46
C PHE A 160 -17.24 0.12 0.91
N LYS A 161 -17.63 0.23 -0.34
CA LYS A 161 -18.70 -0.59 -0.93
C LYS A 161 -18.15 -1.83 -1.64
N GLY A 162 -17.06 -1.68 -2.36
CA GLY A 162 -16.55 -2.72 -3.26
C GLY A 162 -17.41 -2.88 -4.52
N ALA A 163 -17.47 -4.10 -5.03
CA ALA A 163 -18.20 -4.41 -6.26
C ALA A 163 -19.70 -4.21 -6.07
N THR A 164 -20.35 -3.61 -7.07
CA THR A 164 -21.81 -3.41 -7.11
C THR A 164 -22.38 -4.01 -8.37
N VAL A 165 -23.61 -4.56 -8.27
CA VAL A 165 -24.37 -5.09 -9.41
C VAL A 165 -25.48 -4.12 -9.75
N VAL A 166 -25.54 -3.68 -11.00
CA VAL A 166 -26.62 -2.84 -11.50
C VAL A 166 -27.51 -3.71 -12.41
N THR A 167 -28.79 -3.81 -12.06
CA THR A 167 -29.78 -4.52 -12.87
C THR A 167 -30.47 -3.52 -13.79
N HIS A 168 -30.38 -3.74 -15.11
CA HIS A 168 -31.15 -2.98 -16.08
C HIS A 168 -32.48 -3.71 -16.34
N HIS A 169 -33.58 -3.07 -16.00
CA HIS A 169 -34.87 -3.54 -16.45
C HIS A 169 -35.10 -3.08 -17.91
N LYS A 170 -35.42 -4.05 -18.80
CA LYS A 170 -35.81 -3.76 -20.19
C LYS A 170 -37.26 -3.28 -20.21
#